data_0b574ec1ed115d9857b761fb7dec679a
#
_entry.id   0b574ec1ed115d9857b761fb7dec679a
#
_cell.length_a   1.000
_cell.length_b   1.000
_cell.length_c   1.000
_cell.angle_alpha   90.00
_cell.angle_beta   90.00
_cell.angle_gamma   90.00
#
_symmetry.space_group_name_H-M   'P 1'
#
loop_
_entity.id
_entity.type
_entity.pdbx_description
1 polymer ?
#
loop_
_entity_poly.entity_id
_entity_poly.type
_entity_poly.pdbx_seq_one_letter_code
_entity_poly.pdbx_strand_id
1 'polypeptide(L)'
;MKKAMVGFSLLALSFSLAACGLNDTAEKSNSDLKQPVAKNSQPEAKKGLVDAVLERPVDGDTIKVSYNGNIDTVRYLLIDTPETKKPNSCVQPYGEDASKRNKELVSGGKLQLEFDKGERRDKFGRLLAYVYVDGKSVQETLLKEGLARVAYVYEPNTKYINQFRKDEQEAQTKKRSIWSKNGYVNARGFKGCVKQHSTEKHK
;
A
#
# COMPACT_ATOMS: atom_id res chain seq x y z
N MET A 1 -7.27 -23.38 -51.91
CA MET A 1 -8.51 -23.91 -52.57
C MET A 1 -9.49 -24.36 -51.51
N LYS A 2 -10.69 -23.96 -51.67
CA LYS A 2 -11.97 -24.28 -51.02
C LYS A 2 -12.40 -23.40 -49.82
N LYS A 3 -13.25 -22.44 -50.19
CA LYS A 3 -14.24 -21.67 -49.43
C LYS A 3 -15.45 -22.55 -49.13
N ALA A 4 -16.14 -22.29 -48.02
CA ALA A 4 -17.62 -22.40 -47.85
C ALA A 4 -17.92 -21.60 -46.55
N MET A 5 -18.59 -20.61 -46.49
CA MET A 5 -19.85 -19.91 -46.76
C MET A 5 -21.11 -20.67 -46.27
N VAL A 6 -21.91 -19.85 -45.49
CA VAL A 6 -23.37 -19.73 -45.42
C VAL A 6 -24.05 -20.37 -44.18
N GLY A 7 -24.88 -19.51 -43.56
CA GLY A 7 -25.97 -19.92 -42.70
C GLY A 7 -26.58 -18.77 -41.85
N PHE A 8 -27.25 -17.82 -42.55
CA PHE A 8 -28.21 -16.87 -41.98
C PHE A 8 -29.47 -17.59 -41.55
N SER A 9 -30.01 -17.32 -40.39
CA SER A 9 -31.43 -17.59 -40.12
C SER A 9 -32.02 -16.52 -39.21
N LEU A 10 -32.75 -15.61 -39.83
CA LEU A 10 -33.75 -14.74 -39.20
C LEU A 10 -35.00 -15.56 -38.89
N LEU A 11 -35.60 -15.41 -37.75
CA LEU A 11 -37.01 -15.68 -37.55
C LEU A 11 -37.62 -14.55 -36.68
N ALA A 12 -38.54 -13.83 -37.34
CA ALA A 12 -39.40 -12.80 -36.79
C ALA A 12 -40.81 -13.37 -36.51
N LEU A 13 -41.63 -12.55 -35.89
CA LEU A 13 -43.09 -12.63 -35.63
C LEU A 13 -43.43 -13.29 -34.28
N SER A 14 -44.36 -12.74 -33.45
CA SER A 14 -45.61 -12.03 -33.79
C SER A 14 -46.12 -11.19 -32.58
N PHE A 15 -46.82 -10.20 -32.94
CA PHE A 15 -47.73 -9.30 -32.20
C PHE A 15 -48.89 -10.08 -31.54
N SER A 16 -49.32 -9.64 -30.36
CA SER A 16 -50.75 -9.72 -29.97
C SER A 16 -51.09 -8.60 -28.98
N LEU A 17 -51.88 -7.68 -29.50
CA LEU A 17 -52.67 -6.70 -28.75
C LEU A 17 -53.95 -7.35 -28.29
N ALA A 18 -54.36 -7.11 -27.04
CA ALA A 18 -55.76 -7.19 -26.62
C ALA A 18 -56.03 -6.13 -25.57
N ALA A 19 -57.07 -5.40 -25.82
CA ALA A 19 -57.50 -4.16 -25.18
C ALA A 19 -58.55 -4.37 -24.07
N CYS A 20 -58.72 -3.32 -23.29
CA CYS A 20 -59.91 -2.85 -22.54
C CYS A 20 -60.26 -3.49 -21.21
N GLY A 21 -60.38 -2.53 -20.26
CA GLY A 21 -61.12 -2.69 -19.01
C GLY A 21 -60.94 -1.46 -18.12
N LEU A 22 -61.77 -0.43 -18.32
CA LEU A 22 -61.96 0.69 -17.40
C LEU A 22 -62.62 0.19 -16.12
N ASN A 23 -62.12 0.60 -14.95
CA ASN A 23 -62.94 0.97 -13.82
C ASN A 23 -62.18 1.90 -12.88
N ASP A 24 -62.80 3.08 -12.67
CA ASP A 24 -62.52 4.09 -11.66
C ASP A 24 -62.66 3.53 -10.25
N THR A 25 -61.69 3.81 -9.41
CA THR A 25 -61.94 4.24 -8.03
C THR A 25 -60.69 4.88 -7.44
N ALA A 26 -60.86 6.09 -6.98
CA ALA A 26 -59.80 6.90 -6.34
C ALA A 26 -59.44 6.32 -4.96
N GLU A 27 -58.14 6.10 -4.73
CA GLU A 27 -57.62 6.08 -3.38
C GLU A 27 -56.17 6.57 -3.36
N LYS A 28 -55.95 7.60 -2.56
CA LYS A 28 -54.64 8.19 -2.30
C LYS A 28 -53.72 7.16 -1.66
N SER A 29 -52.64 6.86 -2.29
CA SER A 29 -51.52 6.20 -1.62
C SER A 29 -50.20 6.88 -2.01
N ASN A 30 -49.57 7.41 -1.00
CA ASN A 30 -48.26 8.00 -0.95
C ASN A 30 -47.23 6.96 -1.45
N SER A 31 -46.71 7.10 -2.65
CA SER A 31 -45.59 6.30 -3.08
C SER A 31 -44.28 7.00 -2.74
N ASP A 32 -43.72 6.62 -1.60
CA ASP A 32 -42.31 6.81 -1.25
C ASP A 32 -41.42 6.26 -2.36
N LEU A 33 -40.88 7.12 -3.19
CA LEU A 33 -39.76 6.84 -4.06
C LEU A 33 -38.51 6.65 -3.19
N LYS A 34 -38.26 5.44 -2.72
CA LYS A 34 -36.96 5.03 -2.20
C LYS A 34 -35.94 5.09 -3.32
N GLN A 35 -35.21 6.20 -3.40
CA GLN A 35 -33.95 6.26 -4.13
C GLN A 35 -32.97 5.28 -3.47
N PRO A 36 -32.19 4.50 -4.25
CA PRO A 36 -31.12 3.70 -3.68
C PRO A 36 -30.06 4.64 -3.11
N VAL A 37 -29.99 4.68 -1.78
CA VAL A 37 -28.89 5.35 -1.07
C VAL A 37 -27.61 4.62 -1.46
N ALA A 38 -26.79 5.28 -2.25
CA ALA A 38 -25.42 4.84 -2.50
C ALA A 38 -24.73 4.69 -1.14
N LYS A 39 -24.42 3.45 -0.75
CA LYS A 39 -23.59 3.17 0.41
C LYS A 39 -22.23 3.82 0.19
N ASN A 40 -22.05 5.00 0.76
CA ASN A 40 -20.75 5.62 0.93
C ASN A 40 -19.94 4.71 1.88
N SER A 41 -19.18 3.76 1.33
CA SER A 41 -18.28 2.92 2.10
C SER A 41 -17.07 3.76 2.51
N GLN A 42 -17.24 4.55 3.57
CA GLN A 42 -16.08 5.02 4.32
C GLN A 42 -15.32 3.77 4.80
N PRO A 43 -13.99 3.73 4.64
CA PRO A 43 -13.19 2.63 5.18
C PRO A 43 -13.44 2.57 6.69
N GLU A 44 -13.88 1.43 7.19
CA GLU A 44 -14.01 1.20 8.64
C GLU A 44 -12.68 1.56 9.30
N ALA A 45 -12.73 2.49 10.26
CA ALA A 45 -11.55 2.90 11.01
C ALA A 45 -10.96 1.66 11.71
N LYS A 46 -9.77 1.23 11.31
CA LYS A 46 -9.08 0.09 11.94
C LYS A 46 -8.94 0.39 13.43
N LYS A 47 -9.46 -0.48 14.27
CA LYS A 47 -9.38 -0.35 15.73
C LYS A 47 -7.92 -0.42 16.16
N GLY A 48 -7.45 0.60 16.91
CA GLY A 48 -6.08 0.63 17.44
C GLY A 48 -5.12 1.59 16.73
N LEU A 49 -5.59 2.33 15.72
CA LEU A 49 -4.81 3.40 15.10
C LEU A 49 -4.76 4.63 16.01
N VAL A 50 -3.59 5.24 16.14
CA VAL A 50 -3.37 6.50 16.84
C VAL A 50 -2.86 7.55 15.87
N ASP A 51 -3.38 8.76 15.96
CA ASP A 51 -3.00 9.86 15.08
C ASP A 51 -1.57 10.35 15.40
N ALA A 52 -0.83 10.72 14.38
CA ALA A 52 0.47 11.35 14.48
C ALA A 52 0.63 12.41 13.39
N VAL A 53 1.50 13.39 13.63
CA VAL A 53 1.81 14.43 12.66
C VAL A 53 3.20 14.18 12.10
N LEU A 54 3.32 14.15 10.78
CA LEU A 54 4.62 13.98 10.12
C LEU A 54 5.49 15.23 10.37
N GLU A 55 6.67 15.04 10.96
CA GLU A 55 7.71 16.07 11.02
C GLU A 55 8.59 16.03 9.76
N ARG A 56 9.11 14.85 9.44
CA ARG A 56 9.85 14.60 8.20
C ARG A 56 10.11 13.12 7.94
N PRO A 57 10.20 12.69 6.68
CA PRO A 57 10.78 11.39 6.33
C PRO A 57 12.28 11.38 6.62
N VAL A 58 12.81 10.20 6.97
CA VAL A 58 14.25 10.00 7.22
C VAL A 58 14.88 9.23 6.06
N ASP A 59 14.36 8.02 5.80
CA ASP A 59 14.76 7.11 4.73
C ASP A 59 13.56 6.26 4.25
N GLY A 60 13.82 5.08 3.69
CA GLY A 60 12.75 4.25 3.12
C GLY A 60 11.81 3.61 4.14
N ASP A 61 12.23 3.43 5.39
CA ASP A 61 11.48 2.74 6.45
C ASP A 61 11.50 3.44 7.81
N THR A 62 11.85 4.71 7.80
CA THR A 62 11.98 5.52 9.02
C THR A 62 11.44 6.93 8.78
N ILE A 63 10.62 7.42 9.73
CA ILE A 63 10.10 8.81 9.75
C ILE A 63 10.29 9.44 11.10
N LYS A 64 10.24 10.78 11.17
CA LYS A 64 10.03 11.52 12.41
C LYS A 64 8.61 12.05 12.47
N VAL A 65 7.99 11.93 13.62
CA VAL A 65 6.60 12.34 13.87
C VAL A 65 6.48 13.08 15.18
N SER A 66 5.50 13.95 15.28
CA SER A 66 4.97 14.44 16.56
C SER A 66 3.87 13.48 17.01
N TYR A 67 4.05 12.86 18.16
CA TYR A 67 3.17 11.88 18.78
C TYR A 67 3.11 12.08 20.29
N ASN A 68 1.88 12.20 20.86
CA ASN A 68 1.67 12.48 22.28
C ASN A 68 2.50 13.67 22.82
N GLY A 69 2.63 14.75 22.02
CA GLY A 69 3.36 15.95 22.42
C GLY A 69 4.89 15.84 22.33
N ASN A 70 5.43 14.72 21.86
CA ASN A 70 6.87 14.51 21.69
C ASN A 70 7.23 14.29 20.22
N ILE A 71 8.44 14.68 19.84
CA ILE A 71 8.99 14.33 18.51
C ILE A 71 9.73 13.00 18.64
N ASP A 72 9.20 11.99 17.97
CA ASP A 72 9.72 10.63 17.97
C ASP A 72 10.21 10.18 16.58
N THR A 73 11.21 9.33 16.56
CA THR A 73 11.60 8.58 15.36
C THR A 73 10.84 7.27 15.34
N VAL A 74 10.14 6.98 14.25
CA VAL A 74 9.41 5.72 14.02
C VAL A 74 10.17 4.87 13.03
N ARG A 75 10.55 3.65 13.43
CA ARG A 75 11.07 2.58 12.58
C ARG A 75 9.92 1.63 12.24
N TYR A 76 9.72 1.39 10.97
CA TYR A 76 8.64 0.54 10.50
C TYR A 76 8.85 -0.91 10.91
N LEU A 77 7.82 -1.54 11.48
CA LEU A 77 7.83 -2.94 11.85
C LEU A 77 7.89 -3.85 10.61
N LEU A 78 8.62 -4.96 10.73
CA LEU A 78 8.66 -6.10 9.84
C LEU A 78 9.25 -5.85 8.45
N ILE A 79 9.72 -4.65 8.13
CA ILE A 79 10.34 -4.37 6.83
C ILE A 79 11.75 -3.79 6.97
N ASP A 80 12.49 -3.86 5.86
CA ASP A 80 13.80 -3.28 5.69
C ASP A 80 13.94 -2.76 4.25
N THR A 81 14.47 -1.56 4.10
CA THR A 81 14.71 -0.92 2.80
C THR A 81 16.21 -0.74 2.56
N PRO A 82 16.65 -0.63 1.29
CA PRO A 82 18.05 -0.34 1.02
C PRO A 82 18.48 0.99 1.64
N GLU A 83 19.71 1.03 2.14
CA GLU A 83 20.25 2.11 2.94
C GLU A 83 20.64 3.33 2.11
N THR A 84 20.36 4.53 2.64
CA THR A 84 20.75 5.82 2.03
C THR A 84 21.62 6.70 2.92
N LYS A 85 21.45 6.59 4.25
CA LYS A 85 22.01 7.60 5.20
C LYS A 85 22.76 6.99 6.38
N LYS A 86 22.97 5.69 6.41
CA LYS A 86 23.67 5.04 7.51
C LYS A 86 25.14 5.50 7.55
N PRO A 87 25.62 6.03 8.70
CA PRO A 87 27.04 6.37 8.86
C PRO A 87 27.94 5.21 8.48
N ASN A 88 29.03 5.50 7.77
CA ASN A 88 30.01 4.53 7.28
C ASN A 88 29.45 3.45 6.34
N SER A 89 28.30 3.72 5.72
CA SER A 89 27.70 2.86 4.69
C SER A 89 27.54 3.66 3.39
N CYS A 90 27.62 2.96 2.27
CA CYS A 90 27.34 3.57 0.97
C CYS A 90 25.82 3.61 0.70
N VAL A 91 25.40 4.46 -0.24
CA VAL A 91 24.07 4.41 -0.80
C VAL A 91 23.90 3.10 -1.54
N GLN A 92 22.89 2.33 -1.17
CA GLN A 92 22.58 1.06 -1.82
C GLN A 92 21.66 1.27 -3.03
N PRO A 93 21.74 0.44 -4.08
CA PRO A 93 20.77 0.44 -5.17
C PRO A 93 19.33 0.43 -4.65
N TYR A 94 18.43 1.22 -5.24
CA TYR A 94 17.04 1.42 -4.82
C TYR A 94 16.84 2.11 -3.45
N GLY A 95 17.90 2.49 -2.74
CA GLY A 95 17.74 3.20 -1.45
C GLY A 95 17.08 4.56 -1.64
N GLU A 96 17.53 5.34 -2.62
CA GLU A 96 16.92 6.64 -2.93
C GLU A 96 15.48 6.50 -3.43
N ASP A 97 15.18 5.45 -4.23
CA ASP A 97 13.84 5.16 -4.71
C ASP A 97 12.91 4.84 -3.54
N ALA A 98 13.33 3.98 -2.60
CA ALA A 98 12.58 3.65 -1.41
C ALA A 98 12.36 4.88 -0.51
N SER A 99 13.39 5.70 -0.31
CA SER A 99 13.31 6.94 0.47
C SER A 99 12.35 7.97 -0.16
N LYS A 100 12.44 8.16 -1.48
CA LYS A 100 11.54 9.03 -2.23
C LYS A 100 10.09 8.54 -2.15
N ARG A 101 9.90 7.25 -2.35
CA ARG A 101 8.56 6.65 -2.30
C ARG A 101 7.93 6.74 -0.91
N ASN A 102 8.72 6.47 0.13
CA ASN A 102 8.27 6.67 1.50
C ASN A 102 7.83 8.12 1.74
N LYS A 103 8.64 9.10 1.32
CA LYS A 103 8.29 10.53 1.41
C LYS A 103 6.96 10.84 0.71
N GLU A 104 6.73 10.33 -0.50
CA GLU A 104 5.48 10.52 -1.22
C GLU A 104 4.29 9.95 -0.46
N LEU A 105 4.43 8.73 0.06
CA LEU A 105 3.36 8.04 0.79
C LEU A 105 2.97 8.76 2.09
N VAL A 106 3.95 9.25 2.86
CA VAL A 106 3.67 9.82 4.19
C VAL A 106 3.35 11.31 4.17
N SER A 107 3.60 12.01 3.05
CA SER A 107 3.38 13.47 2.97
C SER A 107 1.96 13.87 2.56
N GLY A 108 1.09 12.95 2.19
CA GLY A 108 -0.17 13.27 1.52
C GLY A 108 -1.42 12.74 2.21
N GLY A 109 -1.60 12.96 3.53
CA GLY A 109 -2.84 12.51 4.17
C GLY A 109 -2.76 12.40 5.69
N LYS A 110 -3.80 11.81 6.28
CA LYS A 110 -3.87 11.57 7.71
C LYS A 110 -2.94 10.43 8.11
N LEU A 111 -1.82 10.78 8.77
CA LEU A 111 -0.83 9.81 9.26
C LEU A 111 -1.29 9.19 10.57
N GLN A 112 -1.23 7.87 10.65
CA GLN A 112 -1.62 7.09 11.82
C GLN A 112 -0.60 5.99 12.09
N LEU A 113 -0.41 5.67 13.37
CA LEU A 113 0.45 4.60 13.84
C LEU A 113 -0.39 3.49 14.47
N GLU A 114 0.05 2.25 14.29
CA GLU A 114 -0.46 1.09 15.01
C GLU A 114 0.70 0.39 15.71
N PHE A 115 0.58 0.26 17.01
CA PHE A 115 1.54 -0.51 17.81
C PHE A 115 1.10 -1.97 17.91
N ASP A 116 2.06 -2.87 17.84
CA ASP A 116 1.81 -4.29 18.07
C ASP A 116 1.86 -4.63 19.58
N LYS A 117 1.78 -5.91 19.90
CA LYS A 117 1.69 -6.42 21.29
C LYS A 117 3.00 -6.35 22.07
N GLY A 118 4.15 -6.28 21.38
CA GLY A 118 5.47 -6.31 21.99
C GLY A 118 5.99 -4.94 22.39
N GLU A 119 7.32 -4.86 22.51
CA GLU A 119 8.01 -3.63 22.86
C GLU A 119 7.70 -2.53 21.82
N ARG A 120 7.36 -1.35 22.35
CA ARG A 120 7.05 -0.18 21.52
C ARG A 120 8.27 0.56 21.05
N ARG A 121 9.44 0.30 21.65
CA ARG A 121 10.70 0.96 21.26
C ARG A 121 11.80 -0.07 21.07
N ASP A 122 12.67 0.21 20.15
CA ASP A 122 13.89 -0.55 19.96
C ASP A 122 15.00 -0.08 20.92
N LYS A 123 16.14 -0.77 20.88
CA LYS A 123 17.33 -0.45 21.70
C LYS A 123 17.92 0.94 21.43
N PHE A 124 17.52 1.59 20.35
CA PHE A 124 17.94 2.95 20.01
C PHE A 124 16.89 4.00 20.39
N GLY A 125 15.83 3.61 21.09
CA GLY A 125 14.73 4.46 21.53
C GLY A 125 13.71 4.83 20.44
N ARG A 126 13.81 4.26 19.22
CA ARG A 126 12.86 4.52 18.14
C ARG A 126 11.54 3.79 18.41
N LEU A 127 10.41 4.44 18.13
CA LEU A 127 9.11 3.78 18.14
C LEU A 127 9.06 2.70 17.05
N LEU A 128 8.46 1.57 17.38
CA LEU A 128 8.20 0.46 16.47
C LEU A 128 6.71 0.43 16.14
N ALA A 129 6.34 0.70 14.90
CA ALA A 129 4.93 0.79 14.51
C ALA A 129 4.67 0.34 13.06
N TYR A 130 3.44 -0.04 12.81
CA TYR A 130 2.87 -0.05 11.48
C TYR A 130 2.36 1.36 11.17
N VAL A 131 2.61 1.83 9.95
CA VAL A 131 2.30 3.21 9.52
C VAL A 131 1.21 3.19 8.47
N TYR A 132 0.22 4.04 8.65
CA TYR A 132 -0.90 4.19 7.74
C TYR A 132 -1.06 5.65 7.32
N VAL A 133 -1.47 5.85 6.09
CA VAL A 133 -1.91 7.16 5.57
C VAL A 133 -3.26 6.97 4.91
N ASP A 134 -4.27 7.70 5.39
CA ASP A 134 -5.67 7.56 4.96
C ASP A 134 -6.14 6.10 4.98
N GLY A 135 -5.75 5.36 6.03
CA GLY A 135 -6.10 3.95 6.24
C GLY A 135 -5.33 2.93 5.39
N LYS A 136 -4.42 3.38 4.51
CA LYS A 136 -3.58 2.52 3.66
C LYS A 136 -2.22 2.26 4.31
N SER A 137 -1.79 1.01 4.37
CA SER A 137 -0.50 0.63 4.93
C SER A 137 0.66 1.07 4.03
N VAL A 138 1.58 1.83 4.62
CA VAL A 138 2.82 2.26 3.95
C VAL A 138 3.73 1.05 3.68
N GLN A 139 3.86 0.15 4.66
CA GLN A 139 4.69 -1.05 4.55
C GLN A 139 4.21 -1.99 3.43
N GLU A 140 2.89 -2.27 3.37
CA GLU A 140 2.35 -3.10 2.29
C GLU A 140 2.63 -2.50 0.91
N THR A 141 2.51 -1.18 0.78
CA THR A 141 2.79 -0.49 -0.48
C THR A 141 4.24 -0.65 -0.89
N LEU A 142 5.19 -0.40 0.03
CA LEU A 142 6.62 -0.56 -0.23
C LEU A 142 6.99 -2.02 -0.58
N LEU A 143 6.40 -3.00 0.10
CA LEU A 143 6.61 -4.42 -0.20
C LEU A 143 6.08 -4.79 -1.59
N LYS A 144 4.84 -4.42 -1.92
CA LYS A 144 4.21 -4.69 -3.23
C LYS A 144 4.97 -4.04 -4.40
N GLU A 145 5.52 -2.85 -4.17
CA GLU A 145 6.34 -2.14 -5.17
C GLU A 145 7.78 -2.72 -5.26
N GLY A 146 8.15 -3.64 -4.36
CA GLY A 146 9.48 -4.24 -4.29
C GLY A 146 10.55 -3.25 -3.83
N LEU A 147 10.20 -2.26 -3.02
CA LEU A 147 11.13 -1.29 -2.44
C LEU A 147 11.55 -1.64 -1.02
N ALA A 148 10.93 -2.66 -0.43
CA ALA A 148 11.26 -3.21 0.87
C ALA A 148 11.28 -4.74 0.82
N ARG A 149 11.98 -5.35 1.77
CA ARG A 149 11.94 -6.78 2.07
C ARG A 149 11.35 -7.00 3.46
N VAL A 150 10.80 -8.19 3.73
CA VAL A 150 10.43 -8.60 5.09
C VAL A 150 11.70 -8.86 5.90
N ALA A 151 11.82 -8.23 7.06
CA ALA A 151 12.97 -8.34 7.93
C ALA A 151 12.62 -8.00 9.39
N TYR A 152 13.58 -8.26 10.30
CA TYR A 152 13.44 -7.93 11.73
C TYR A 152 12.16 -8.49 12.37
N VAL A 153 11.89 -9.76 12.04
CA VAL A 153 10.72 -10.50 12.54
C VAL A 153 11.00 -11.00 13.95
N TYR A 154 10.51 -10.29 14.95
CA TYR A 154 10.67 -10.63 16.37
C TYR A 154 9.29 -10.71 17.04
N GLU A 155 8.98 -11.87 17.60
CA GLU A 155 7.76 -12.03 18.39
C GLU A 155 7.78 -11.11 19.65
N PRO A 156 6.61 -10.60 20.05
CA PRO A 156 5.28 -10.80 19.49
C PRO A 156 4.87 -9.72 18.47
N ASN A 157 5.80 -8.89 17.94
CA ASN A 157 5.53 -7.83 16.99
C ASN A 157 5.40 -8.36 15.55
N THR A 158 4.47 -9.28 15.31
CA THR A 158 4.34 -10.04 14.07
C THR A 158 2.93 -10.05 13.48
N LYS A 159 2.07 -9.13 13.90
CA LYS A 159 0.65 -9.06 13.52
C LYS A 159 0.39 -9.22 12.02
N TYR A 160 1.19 -8.58 11.17
CA TYR A 160 0.99 -8.56 9.73
C TYR A 160 1.99 -9.42 8.94
N ILE A 161 2.76 -10.29 9.61
CA ILE A 161 3.84 -11.04 8.97
C ILE A 161 3.39 -11.88 7.77
N ASN A 162 2.22 -12.53 7.86
CA ASN A 162 1.71 -13.37 6.78
C ASN A 162 1.30 -12.54 5.56
N GLN A 163 0.65 -11.38 5.76
CA GLN A 163 0.31 -10.46 4.69
C GLN A 163 1.56 -9.89 4.04
N PHE A 164 2.53 -9.44 4.81
CA PHE A 164 3.77 -8.85 4.31
C PHE A 164 4.60 -9.84 3.51
N ARG A 165 4.67 -11.11 3.94
CA ARG A 165 5.32 -12.18 3.16
C ARG A 165 4.63 -12.43 1.82
N LYS A 166 3.30 -12.36 1.77
CA LYS A 166 2.53 -12.48 0.52
C LYS A 166 2.83 -11.32 -0.43
N ASP A 167 2.85 -10.10 0.08
CA ASP A 167 3.14 -8.90 -0.71
C ASP A 167 4.58 -8.91 -1.25
N GLU A 168 5.54 -9.32 -0.42
CA GLU A 168 6.92 -9.53 -0.84
C GLU A 168 7.04 -10.60 -1.94
N GLN A 169 6.37 -11.74 -1.77
CA GLN A 169 6.39 -12.83 -2.74
C GLN A 169 5.83 -12.40 -4.10
N GLU A 170 4.76 -11.56 -4.09
CA GLU A 170 4.24 -10.98 -5.34
C GLU A 170 5.29 -10.11 -6.04
N ALA A 171 5.99 -9.25 -5.29
CA ALA A 171 7.05 -8.41 -5.84
C ALA A 171 8.24 -9.23 -6.36
N GLN A 172 8.62 -10.30 -5.66
CA GLN A 172 9.66 -11.25 -6.09
C GLN A 172 9.29 -11.94 -7.40
N THR A 173 8.08 -12.49 -7.49
CA THR A 173 7.59 -13.18 -8.69
C THR A 173 7.58 -12.26 -9.91
N LYS A 174 7.21 -10.99 -9.71
CA LYS A 174 7.19 -9.96 -10.75
C LYS A 174 8.54 -9.28 -10.96
N LYS A 175 9.59 -9.68 -10.25
CA LYS A 175 10.94 -9.10 -10.29
C LYS A 175 10.94 -7.57 -10.16
N ARG A 176 10.12 -7.03 -9.25
CA ARG A 176 10.01 -5.58 -9.04
C ARG A 176 11.22 -5.02 -8.29
N SER A 177 11.70 -3.86 -8.69
CA SER A 177 12.71 -3.04 -8.00
C SER A 177 13.88 -3.86 -7.43
N ILE A 178 14.02 -4.00 -6.09
CA ILE A 178 15.11 -4.76 -5.45
C ILE A 178 15.19 -6.22 -5.90
N TRP A 179 14.09 -6.80 -6.35
CA TRP A 179 13.99 -8.18 -6.82
C TRP A 179 14.37 -8.37 -8.29
N SER A 180 14.55 -7.28 -9.05
CA SER A 180 14.99 -7.33 -10.44
C SER A 180 16.47 -7.76 -10.60
N LYS A 181 17.26 -7.60 -9.54
CA LYS A 181 18.69 -7.94 -9.53
C LYS A 181 18.96 -9.24 -8.79
N ASN A 182 19.37 -10.26 -9.50
CA ASN A 182 19.68 -11.56 -8.92
C ASN A 182 20.77 -11.44 -7.84
N GLY A 183 20.50 -12.03 -6.65
CA GLY A 183 21.44 -12.05 -5.54
C GLY A 183 21.69 -10.70 -4.85
N TYR A 184 20.94 -9.66 -5.21
CA TYR A 184 21.01 -8.35 -4.56
C TYR A 184 20.45 -8.40 -3.14
N VAL A 185 19.28 -9.01 -2.95
CA VAL A 185 18.66 -9.24 -1.65
C VAL A 185 19.09 -10.58 -1.09
N ASN A 186 19.48 -10.63 0.17
CA ASN A 186 19.85 -11.86 0.89
C ASN A 186 19.37 -11.82 2.35
N ALA A 187 19.61 -12.88 3.12
CA ALA A 187 19.16 -12.97 4.52
C ALA A 187 19.70 -11.85 5.42
N ARG A 188 20.85 -11.25 5.09
CA ARG A 188 21.51 -10.19 5.88
C ARG A 188 21.14 -8.77 5.41
N GLY A 189 20.43 -8.61 4.30
CA GLY A 189 20.06 -7.30 3.73
C GLY A 189 20.36 -7.20 2.24
N PHE A 190 20.93 -6.07 1.82
CA PHE A 190 21.17 -5.72 0.43
C PHE A 190 22.65 -5.68 0.13
N LYS A 191 23.07 -6.09 -1.08
CA LYS A 191 24.46 -6.12 -1.52
C LYS A 191 24.80 -4.96 -2.46
N GLY A 192 25.99 -4.42 -2.30
CA GLY A 192 26.57 -3.44 -3.23
C GLY A 192 26.17 -2.00 -2.94
N CYS A 193 26.85 -1.12 -3.66
CA CYS A 193 26.75 0.34 -3.55
C CYS A 193 26.41 0.93 -4.92
N VAL A 194 25.72 2.06 -4.92
CA VAL A 194 25.65 2.91 -6.11
C VAL A 194 27.05 3.49 -6.36
N LYS A 195 27.59 3.32 -7.56
CA LYS A 195 28.85 3.98 -7.94
C LYS A 195 28.61 5.49 -7.92
N GLN A 196 29.30 6.21 -7.07
CA GLN A 196 29.33 7.67 -7.16
C GLN A 196 30.00 8.01 -8.48
N HIS A 197 29.31 8.77 -9.34
CA HIS A 197 29.99 9.45 -10.43
C HIS A 197 30.92 10.48 -9.77
N SER A 198 32.22 10.21 -9.84
CA SER A 198 33.22 11.23 -9.56
C SER A 198 33.02 12.31 -10.60
N THR A 199 32.44 13.44 -10.20
CA THR A 199 32.56 14.68 -10.95
C THR A 199 34.03 15.05 -10.88
N GLU A 200 34.81 14.65 -11.90
CA GLU A 200 36.11 15.24 -12.13
C GLU A 200 35.92 16.75 -12.29
N LYS A 201 36.31 17.46 -11.23
CA LYS A 201 36.53 18.89 -11.35
C LYS A 201 37.79 19.05 -12.23
N HIS A 202 37.57 19.27 -13.51
CA HIS A 202 38.65 19.87 -14.34
C HIS A 202 38.94 21.25 -13.75
N LYS A 203 40.16 21.34 -13.20
CA LYS A 203 40.82 22.59 -12.85
C LYS A 203 41.24 23.33 -14.10
#